data_271601efe20c1fd41ef8ac6391f7d353
#
_entry.id   271601efe20c1fd41ef8ac6391f7d353
#
_cell.length_a   1.000
_cell.length_b   1.000
_cell.length_c   1.000
_cell.angle_alpha   90.00
_cell.angle_beta   90.00
_cell.angle_gamma   90.00
#
_symmetry.space_group_name_H-M   'P 1'
#
loop_
_entity.id
_entity.type
_entity.pdbx_description
1 polymer ?
#
loop_
_entity_poly.entity_id
_entity_poly.type
_entity_poly.pdbx_seq_one_letter_code
_entity_poly.pdbx_strand_id
1 'polypeptide(L)'
;MLAEIKYRKSQEVYIVTDASGGVSLEAHEMAIQRMVQAGAVPITWTVFGAELQRDWARTATAPALAHMLVEHAGVVGTTFTWEQQLLATPPAR
;
A
#
# COMPACT_ATOMS: atom_id res chain seq x y z
N MET A 1 15.75 29.24 -4.50
CA MET A 1 14.54 28.56 -5.02
C MET A 1 14.85 27.51 -6.06
N LEU A 2 15.61 27.82 -7.12
CA LEU A 2 16.01 26.81 -8.12
C LEU A 2 16.88 25.69 -7.52
N ALA A 3 17.75 26.00 -6.59
CA ALA A 3 18.57 25.00 -5.90
C ALA A 3 17.71 24.06 -5.04
N GLU A 4 16.67 24.57 -4.39
CA GLU A 4 15.75 23.76 -3.61
C GLU A 4 14.94 22.81 -4.50
N ILE A 5 14.49 23.29 -5.67
CA ILE A 5 13.75 22.46 -6.63
C ILE A 5 14.66 21.34 -7.16
N LYS A 6 15.90 21.63 -7.48
CA LYS A 6 16.86 20.62 -7.92
C LYS A 6 17.15 19.59 -6.83
N TYR A 7 17.27 20.05 -5.59
CA TYR A 7 17.52 19.18 -4.45
C TYR A 7 16.31 18.27 -4.17
N ARG A 8 15.10 18.80 -4.26
CA ARG A 8 13.87 18.02 -4.08
C ARG A 8 13.63 17.00 -5.18
N LYS A 9 14.11 17.24 -6.41
CA LYS A 9 14.02 16.26 -7.50
C LYS A 9 14.79 14.99 -7.24
N SER A 10 15.78 15.00 -6.34
CA SER A 10 16.51 13.80 -5.94
C SER A 10 15.74 12.93 -4.95
N GLN A 11 14.65 13.46 -4.38
CA GLN A 11 13.80 12.73 -3.44
C GLN A 11 12.63 12.07 -4.17
N GLU A 12 12.41 10.80 -3.89
CA GLU A 12 11.24 10.10 -4.39
C GLU A 12 10.03 10.47 -3.54
N VAL A 13 8.94 10.87 -4.21
CA VAL A 13 7.66 11.17 -3.56
C VAL A 13 6.65 10.14 -4.02
N TYR A 14 6.01 9.48 -3.07
CA TYR A 14 4.97 8.49 -3.33
C TYR A 14 3.62 9.06 -2.92
N ILE A 15 2.59 8.76 -3.71
CA ILE A 15 1.21 9.15 -3.41
C ILE A 15 0.41 7.88 -3.14
N VAL A 16 -0.15 7.75 -1.96
CA VAL A 16 -1.06 6.65 -1.63
C VAL A 16 -2.45 7.02 -2.13
N THR A 17 -2.79 6.61 -3.34
CA THR A 17 -3.95 7.10 -4.08
C THR A 17 -5.28 6.70 -3.45
N ASP A 18 -5.37 5.52 -2.87
CA ASP A 18 -6.57 5.01 -2.22
C ASP A 18 -6.71 5.43 -0.75
N ALA A 19 -5.72 6.14 -0.22
CA ALA A 19 -5.78 6.75 1.10
C ALA A 19 -5.88 8.28 1.02
N SER A 20 -6.01 8.83 -0.19
CA SER A 20 -6.12 10.27 -0.43
C SER A 20 -7.53 10.61 -0.88
N GLY A 21 -8.14 11.61 -0.23
CA GLY A 21 -9.48 12.04 -0.54
C GLY A 21 -9.53 13.18 -1.56
N GLY A 22 -10.73 13.48 -2.05
CA GLY A 22 -10.99 14.58 -2.93
C GLY A 22 -12.47 14.92 -2.93
N VAL A 23 -12.82 16.11 -3.48
CA VAL A 23 -14.22 16.58 -3.52
C VAL A 23 -15.07 15.81 -4.53
N SER A 24 -14.44 15.17 -5.50
CA SER A 24 -15.09 14.32 -6.49
C SER A 24 -14.09 13.33 -7.05
N LEU A 25 -14.59 12.28 -7.73
CA LEU A 25 -13.73 11.31 -8.41
C LEU A 25 -12.87 12.00 -9.47
N GLU A 26 -13.47 12.88 -10.27
CA GLU A 26 -12.75 13.61 -11.31
C GLU A 26 -11.64 14.49 -10.72
N ALA A 27 -11.93 15.23 -9.65
CA ALA A 27 -10.94 16.07 -9.00
C ALA A 27 -9.78 15.24 -8.41
N HIS A 28 -10.09 14.08 -7.83
CA HIS A 28 -9.11 13.16 -7.30
C HIS A 28 -8.18 12.63 -8.42
N GLU A 29 -8.77 12.17 -9.53
CA GLU A 29 -7.99 11.64 -10.65
C GLU A 29 -7.11 12.70 -11.29
N MET A 30 -7.63 13.91 -11.48
CA MET A 30 -6.85 15.01 -12.06
C MET A 30 -5.71 15.44 -11.15
N ALA A 31 -5.94 15.49 -9.86
CA ALA A 31 -4.89 15.80 -8.88
C ALA A 31 -3.77 14.76 -8.92
N ILE A 32 -4.12 13.46 -8.99
CA ILE A 32 -3.14 12.39 -9.06
C ILE A 32 -2.34 12.46 -10.36
N GLN A 33 -3.00 12.66 -11.50
CA GLN A 33 -2.30 12.83 -12.79
C GLN A 33 -1.34 14.01 -12.76
N ARG A 34 -1.74 15.11 -12.16
CA ARG A 34 -0.91 16.29 -12.01
C ARG A 34 0.35 16.01 -11.17
N MET A 35 0.17 15.29 -10.07
CA MET A 35 1.28 14.90 -9.21
C MET A 35 2.23 13.92 -9.91
N VAL A 36 1.69 12.98 -10.68
CA VAL A 36 2.49 12.04 -11.47
C VAL A 36 3.32 12.77 -12.52
N GLN A 37 2.73 13.77 -13.20
CA GLN A 37 3.47 14.61 -14.16
C GLN A 37 4.60 15.38 -13.48
N ALA A 38 4.46 15.70 -12.21
CA ALA A 38 5.49 16.37 -11.43
C ALA A 38 6.57 15.41 -10.90
N GLY A 39 6.45 14.12 -11.19
CA GLY A 39 7.45 13.11 -10.82
C GLY A 39 7.10 12.25 -9.61
N ALA A 40 5.90 12.37 -9.08
CA ALA A 40 5.46 11.51 -7.98
C ALA A 40 5.08 10.12 -8.49
N VAL A 41 5.26 9.11 -7.64
CA VAL A 41 4.96 7.71 -7.97
C VAL A 41 3.64 7.33 -7.30
N PRO A 42 2.59 6.97 -8.06
CA PRO A 42 1.33 6.53 -7.47
C PRO A 42 1.44 5.10 -6.95
N ILE A 43 0.96 4.89 -5.74
CA ILE A 43 0.89 3.55 -5.13
C ILE A 43 -0.44 3.39 -4.39
N THR A 44 -0.75 2.17 -4.00
CA THR A 44 -1.88 1.87 -3.13
C THR A 44 -1.40 1.62 -1.70
N TRP A 45 -2.31 1.64 -0.74
CA TRP A 45 -1.93 1.41 0.66
C TRP A 45 -1.34 0.02 0.89
N THR A 46 -1.80 -0.99 0.12
CA THR A 46 -1.26 -2.35 0.22
C THR A 46 0.18 -2.41 -0.27
N VAL A 47 0.51 -1.69 -1.34
CA VAL A 47 1.88 -1.57 -1.84
C VAL A 47 2.75 -0.86 -0.82
N PHE A 48 2.26 0.22 -0.21
CA PHE A 48 2.98 0.93 0.84
C PHE A 48 3.27 0.02 2.03
N GLY A 49 2.27 -0.76 2.48
CA GLY A 49 2.46 -1.73 3.55
C GLY A 49 3.48 -2.80 3.19
N ALA A 50 3.43 -3.31 1.96
CA ALA A 50 4.38 -4.31 1.47
C ALA A 50 5.81 -3.76 1.40
N GLU A 51 5.97 -2.51 0.99
CA GLU A 51 7.27 -1.84 0.97
C GLU A 51 7.86 -1.68 2.37
N LEU A 52 7.03 -1.36 3.36
CA LEU A 52 7.47 -1.28 4.75
C LEU A 52 7.86 -2.65 5.30
N GLN A 53 7.13 -3.70 4.93
CA GLN A 53 7.43 -5.07 5.34
C GLN A 53 8.70 -5.59 4.68
N ARG A 54 8.85 -5.34 3.38
CA ARG A 54 9.94 -5.77 2.50
C ARG A 54 10.06 -7.27 2.32
N ASP A 55 10.08 -8.01 3.42
CA ASP A 55 10.27 -9.45 3.41
C ASP A 55 9.38 -10.09 4.48
N TRP A 56 8.60 -11.07 4.09
CA TRP A 56 7.73 -11.80 5.02
C TRP A 56 8.53 -12.58 6.08
N ALA A 57 9.83 -12.80 5.86
CA ALA A 57 10.73 -13.36 6.88
C ALA A 57 10.99 -12.41 8.05
N ARG A 58 10.63 -11.13 7.94
CA ARG A 58 10.71 -10.17 9.05
C ARG A 58 9.59 -10.42 10.05
N THR A 59 9.84 -11.31 10.97
CA THR A 59 8.83 -11.78 11.93
C THR A 59 8.36 -10.72 12.91
N ALA A 60 9.13 -9.62 13.08
CA ALA A 60 8.75 -8.53 13.98
C ALA A 60 7.52 -7.76 13.49
N THR A 61 7.34 -7.62 12.17
CA THR A 61 6.28 -6.81 11.57
C THR A 61 5.27 -7.61 10.75
N ALA A 62 5.58 -8.84 10.37
CA ALA A 62 4.70 -9.67 9.55
C ALA A 62 3.31 -9.89 10.17
N PRO A 63 3.16 -10.17 11.48
CA PRO A 63 1.84 -10.33 12.07
C PRO A 63 0.99 -9.05 12.01
N ALA A 64 1.60 -7.88 12.18
CA ALA A 64 0.88 -6.60 12.10
C ALA A 64 0.37 -6.33 10.69
N LEU A 65 1.18 -6.60 9.66
CA LEU A 65 0.76 -6.46 8.27
C LEU A 65 -0.34 -7.44 7.93
N ALA A 66 -0.22 -8.71 8.35
CA ALA A 66 -1.24 -9.72 8.15
C ALA A 66 -2.59 -9.30 8.75
N HIS A 67 -2.57 -8.74 9.96
CA HIS A 67 -3.77 -8.22 10.61
C HIS A 67 -4.42 -7.08 9.81
N MET A 68 -3.62 -6.15 9.29
CA MET A 68 -4.11 -5.08 8.43
C MET A 68 -4.74 -5.61 7.15
N LEU A 69 -4.15 -6.62 6.52
CA LEU A 69 -4.70 -7.24 5.31
C LEU A 69 -6.04 -7.91 5.61
N VAL A 70 -6.17 -8.62 6.72
CA VAL A 70 -7.43 -9.26 7.12
C VAL A 70 -8.52 -8.24 7.33
N GLU A 71 -8.23 -7.11 7.98
CA GLU A 71 -9.24 -6.10 8.30
C GLU A 71 -9.61 -5.21 7.11
N HIS A 72 -8.67 -4.89 6.22
CA HIS A 72 -8.85 -3.79 5.28
C HIS A 72 -8.67 -4.16 3.81
N ALA A 73 -8.18 -5.34 3.49
CA ALA A 73 -7.86 -5.70 2.11
C ALA A 73 -8.98 -6.45 1.38
N GLY A 74 -10.18 -6.52 1.94
CA GLY A 74 -11.34 -7.12 1.28
C GLY A 74 -11.11 -8.59 0.92
N VAL A 75 -11.23 -8.92 -0.37
CA VAL A 75 -11.08 -10.30 -0.87
C VAL A 75 -9.71 -10.89 -0.52
N VAL A 76 -8.65 -10.10 -0.59
CA VAL A 76 -7.30 -10.54 -0.22
C VAL A 76 -7.26 -10.94 1.25
N GLY A 77 -7.86 -10.15 2.12
CA GLY A 77 -7.95 -10.47 3.55
C GLY A 77 -8.75 -11.74 3.81
N THR A 78 -9.86 -11.92 3.11
CA THR A 78 -10.69 -13.13 3.22
C THR A 78 -9.91 -14.37 2.77
N THR A 79 -9.23 -14.28 1.64
CA THR A 79 -8.41 -15.37 1.12
C THR A 79 -7.28 -15.74 2.08
N PHE A 80 -6.63 -14.76 2.65
CA PHE A 80 -5.58 -14.95 3.64
C PHE A 80 -6.13 -15.65 4.89
N THR A 81 -7.30 -15.25 5.36
CA THR A 81 -7.96 -15.89 6.51
C THR A 81 -8.27 -17.36 6.22
N TRP A 82 -8.80 -17.66 5.04
CA TRP A 82 -9.07 -19.03 4.63
C TRP A 82 -7.80 -19.88 4.58
N GLU A 83 -6.74 -19.34 4.00
CA GLU A 83 -5.44 -20.02 3.95
C GLU A 83 -4.95 -20.37 5.33
N GLN A 84 -4.99 -19.43 6.27
CA GLN A 84 -4.58 -19.66 7.65
C GLN A 84 -5.41 -20.73 8.34
N GLN A 85 -6.72 -20.73 8.10
CA GLN A 85 -7.61 -21.74 8.66
C GLN A 85 -7.33 -23.13 8.10
N LEU A 86 -7.11 -23.23 6.79
CA LEU A 86 -6.79 -24.50 6.14
C LEU A 86 -5.45 -25.07 6.61
N LEU A 87 -4.44 -24.22 6.78
CA LEU A 87 -3.14 -24.64 7.27
C LEU A 87 -3.16 -25.05 8.74
N ALA A 88 -4.02 -24.43 9.53
CA ALA A 88 -4.15 -24.75 10.96
C ALA A 88 -5.00 -25.99 11.23
N THR A 89 -5.83 -26.40 10.26
CA THR A 89 -6.73 -27.55 10.42
C THR A 89 -5.97 -28.85 10.10
N PRO A 90 -6.00 -29.87 11.00
CA PRO A 90 -5.38 -31.15 10.70
C PRO A 90 -6.00 -31.78 9.44
N PRO A 91 -5.22 -32.48 8.62
CA PRO A 91 -5.75 -33.10 7.43
C PRO A 91 -6.82 -34.15 7.80
N ALA A 92 -7.88 -34.20 7.01
CA ALA A 92 -8.94 -35.19 7.17
C ALA A 92 -8.39 -36.59 6.88
N ARG A 93 -8.83 -37.58 7.68
CA ARG A 93 -8.43 -38.97 7.49
C ARG A 93 -9.60 -39.81 7.02
#